data_ec602b1399b0c3084e4930a19da25a94
#
_entry.id   ec602b1399b0c3084e4930a19da25a94
#
_cell.length_a   1.000
_cell.length_b   1.000
_cell.length_c   1.000
_cell.angle_alpha   90.00
_cell.angle_beta   90.00
_cell.angle_gamma   90.00
#
_symmetry.space_group_name_H-M   'P 1'
#
loop_
_entity.id
_entity.type
_entity.pdbx_description
1 polymer ?
#
loop_
_entity_poly.entity_id
_entity_poly.type
_entity_poly.pdbx_seq_one_letter_code
_entity_poly.pdbx_strand_id
1 'polypeptide(L)'
;MKIKLIAIFSILLILTGCGKKYTITPDELPVAQVNQKYYQEIHIEGGKVVDKDQPLNTNIPEDLGITVQPANNLDGYNIIEVKGTPKYKGTFTIHIWAGFYGGGSNEINKTYTFKVE
;
A
#
# COMPACT_ATOMS: atom_id res chain seq x y z
N MET A 1 -7.71 -41.10 -1.13
CA MET A 1 -6.85 -41.16 0.04
C MET A 1 -5.87 -40.04 0.14
N LYS A 2 -5.15 -39.81 -0.90
CA LYS A 2 -4.21 -38.68 -0.90
C LYS A 2 -4.90 -37.34 -0.75
N ILE A 3 -6.10 -37.24 -1.27
CA ILE A 3 -6.89 -36.03 -1.19
C ILE A 3 -7.20 -35.64 0.27
N LYS A 4 -7.43 -36.64 1.10
CA LYS A 4 -7.72 -36.37 2.51
C LYS A 4 -6.52 -35.78 3.22
N LEU A 5 -5.34 -36.20 2.88
CA LEU A 5 -4.13 -35.65 3.48
C LEU A 5 -3.98 -34.17 3.10
N ILE A 6 -4.29 -33.87 1.87
CA ILE A 6 -4.20 -32.46 1.40
C ILE A 6 -5.19 -31.60 2.16
N ALA A 7 -6.39 -32.10 2.39
CA ALA A 7 -7.40 -31.34 3.12
C ALA A 7 -6.94 -31.06 4.55
N ILE A 8 -6.35 -32.03 5.20
CA ILE A 8 -5.84 -31.85 6.56
C ILE A 8 -4.74 -30.80 6.57
N PHE A 9 -3.88 -30.83 5.59
CA PHE A 9 -2.81 -29.86 5.48
C PHE A 9 -3.35 -28.43 5.35
N SER A 10 -4.42 -28.25 4.58
CA SER A 10 -5.05 -26.95 4.43
C SER A 10 -5.59 -26.43 5.76
N ILE A 11 -6.14 -27.29 6.58
CA ILE A 11 -6.64 -26.90 7.88
C ILE A 11 -5.51 -26.41 8.77
N LEU A 12 -4.37 -27.05 8.71
CA LEU A 12 -3.22 -26.62 9.49
C LEU A 12 -2.77 -25.23 9.09
N LEU A 13 -2.80 -24.90 7.82
CA LEU A 13 -2.44 -23.56 7.35
C LEU A 13 -3.36 -22.52 7.95
N ILE A 14 -4.63 -22.80 8.05
CA ILE A 14 -5.59 -21.87 8.65
C ILE A 14 -5.24 -21.61 10.10
N LEU A 15 -4.86 -22.65 10.84
CA LEU A 15 -4.50 -22.49 12.24
C LEU A 15 -3.29 -21.62 12.44
N THR A 16 -2.34 -21.64 11.51
CA THR A 16 -1.13 -20.83 11.65
C THR A 16 -1.40 -19.35 11.41
N GLY A 17 -2.56 -18.98 10.89
CA GLY A 17 -2.90 -17.61 10.60
C GLY A 17 -3.62 -16.88 11.73
N CYS A 18 -3.52 -17.34 12.97
CA CYS A 18 -4.28 -16.78 14.07
C CYS A 18 -3.81 -15.41 14.55
N GLY A 19 -2.58 -15.00 14.29
CA GLY A 19 -2.06 -13.72 14.73
C GLY A 19 -2.67 -12.55 13.98
N LYS A 20 -2.73 -11.40 14.64
CA LYS A 20 -3.15 -10.17 13.98
C LYS A 20 -2.15 -9.83 12.88
N LYS A 21 -2.65 -9.50 11.71
CA LYS A 21 -1.81 -9.28 10.56
C LYS A 21 -2.11 -7.95 9.91
N TYR A 22 -1.06 -7.17 9.70
CA TYR A 22 -1.16 -5.91 8.96
C TYR A 22 -0.70 -6.16 7.53
N THR A 23 -1.46 -5.64 6.57
CA THR A 23 -1.15 -5.84 5.15
C THR A 23 -1.20 -4.54 4.40
N ILE A 24 -0.46 -4.48 3.30
CA ILE A 24 -0.50 -3.36 2.37
C ILE A 24 -0.63 -3.91 0.95
N THR A 25 -1.57 -3.38 0.20
CA THR A 25 -1.83 -3.79 -1.19
C THR A 25 -2.02 -2.57 -2.06
N PRO A 26 -1.66 -2.63 -3.34
CA PRO A 26 -1.06 -3.75 -4.04
C PRO A 26 0.40 -3.96 -3.67
N ASP A 27 0.99 -5.05 -4.12
CA ASP A 27 2.41 -5.28 -3.88
C ASP A 27 3.28 -4.35 -4.72
N GLU A 28 2.85 -4.06 -5.95
CA GLU A 28 3.52 -3.14 -6.86
C GLU A 28 2.52 -2.23 -7.52
N LEU A 29 2.96 -1.03 -7.86
CA LEU A 29 2.11 -0.09 -8.59
C LEU A 29 2.17 -0.37 -10.08
N PRO A 30 1.02 -0.30 -10.78
CA PRO A 30 1.03 -0.35 -12.24
C PRO A 30 1.87 0.78 -12.83
N VAL A 31 2.47 0.52 -13.98
CA VAL A 31 3.24 1.53 -14.70
C VAL A 31 2.28 2.57 -15.26
N ALA A 32 2.65 3.85 -15.12
CA ALA A 32 1.88 4.95 -15.67
C ALA A 32 2.39 5.32 -17.06
N GLN A 33 1.53 5.98 -17.84
CA GLN A 33 1.88 6.45 -19.18
C GLN A 33 1.80 7.96 -19.21
N VAL A 34 2.76 8.59 -19.88
CA VAL A 34 2.79 10.04 -20.05
C VAL A 34 1.48 10.51 -20.69
N ASN A 35 0.90 11.56 -20.14
CA ASN A 35 -0.31 12.22 -20.63
C ASN A 35 -1.57 11.36 -20.54
N GLN A 36 -1.53 10.28 -19.79
CA GLN A 36 -2.71 9.46 -19.56
C GLN A 36 -3.09 9.48 -18.09
N LYS A 37 -4.38 9.53 -17.82
CA LYS A 37 -4.89 9.51 -16.44
C LYS A 37 -4.44 8.27 -15.70
N TYR A 38 -4.01 8.46 -14.48
CA TYR A 38 -3.59 7.39 -13.59
C TYR A 38 -4.37 7.47 -12.30
N TYR A 39 -4.82 6.34 -11.81
CA TYR A 39 -5.44 6.25 -10.50
C TYR A 39 -5.16 4.89 -9.89
N GLN A 40 -4.60 4.87 -8.69
CA GLN A 40 -4.34 3.64 -7.97
C GLN A 40 -4.49 3.91 -6.49
N GLU A 41 -5.23 3.04 -5.81
CA GLU A 41 -5.33 3.10 -4.36
C GLU A 41 -4.36 2.12 -3.73
N ILE A 42 -3.82 2.52 -2.60
CA ILE A 42 -3.00 1.67 -1.74
C ILE A 42 -3.80 1.48 -0.47
N HIS A 43 -4.05 0.23 -0.10
CA HIS A 43 -4.85 -0.11 1.06
C HIS A 43 -3.98 -0.73 2.15
N ILE A 44 -4.08 -0.19 3.36
CA ILE A 44 -3.41 -0.72 4.53
C ILE A 44 -4.49 -1.26 5.46
N GLU A 45 -4.40 -2.54 5.79
CA GLU A 45 -5.42 -3.23 6.57
C GLU A 45 -4.81 -3.92 7.78
N GLY A 46 -5.67 -4.22 8.76
CA GLY A 46 -5.26 -4.87 9.99
C GLY A 46 -5.40 -3.96 11.19
N GLY A 47 -5.43 -2.65 10.99
CA GLY A 47 -5.60 -1.68 12.05
C GLY A 47 -5.59 -0.26 11.53
N LYS A 48 -5.88 0.69 12.40
CA LYS A 48 -5.91 2.10 12.04
C LYS A 48 -4.49 2.67 12.05
N VAL A 49 -4.09 3.23 10.93
CA VAL A 49 -2.77 3.86 10.78
C VAL A 49 -2.70 5.13 11.62
N VAL A 50 -1.57 5.31 12.31
CA VAL A 50 -1.28 6.52 13.07
C VAL A 50 -0.85 7.59 12.08
N ASP A 51 -1.63 8.64 11.94
CA ASP A 51 -1.40 9.66 10.91
C ASP A 51 -0.48 10.79 11.37
N LYS A 52 -0.35 11.02 12.66
CA LYS A 52 0.45 12.13 13.17
C LYS A 52 1.95 11.98 12.91
N ASP A 53 2.42 10.78 12.61
CA ASP A 53 3.83 10.53 12.36
C ASP A 53 4.21 10.66 10.89
N GLN A 54 3.29 11.18 10.08
CA GLN A 54 3.50 11.39 8.65
C GLN A 54 4.01 10.14 7.95
N PRO A 55 3.17 9.13 7.81
CA PRO A 55 3.60 7.83 7.30
C PRO A 55 3.95 7.80 5.82
N LEU A 56 3.75 8.90 5.11
CA LEU A 56 3.90 8.94 3.66
C LEU A 56 5.03 9.89 3.27
N ASN A 57 5.95 9.41 2.42
CA ASN A 57 7.04 10.22 1.90
C ASN A 57 7.26 9.86 0.44
N THR A 58 7.46 10.88 -0.41
CA THR A 58 7.66 10.65 -1.84
C THR A 58 8.60 11.70 -2.40
N ASN A 59 9.34 11.31 -3.45
CA ASN A 59 10.18 12.23 -4.20
C ASN A 59 9.54 12.69 -5.51
N ILE A 60 8.24 12.46 -5.69
CA ILE A 60 7.54 12.89 -6.89
C ILE A 60 7.53 14.41 -6.95
N PRO A 61 8.06 15.01 -8.05
CA PRO A 61 8.06 16.46 -8.17
C PRO A 61 6.65 17.01 -8.34
N GLU A 62 6.42 18.23 -7.85
CA GLU A 62 5.12 18.85 -7.95
C GLU A 62 4.67 19.05 -9.40
N ASP A 63 5.61 19.26 -10.30
CA ASP A 63 5.28 19.53 -11.69
C ASP A 63 5.02 18.28 -12.51
N LEU A 64 5.17 17.08 -11.92
CA LEU A 64 4.87 15.86 -12.65
C LEU A 64 3.37 15.72 -12.95
N GLY A 65 2.52 16.25 -12.09
CA GLY A 65 1.07 16.13 -12.27
C GLY A 65 0.46 14.95 -11.55
N ILE A 66 1.21 14.33 -10.65
CA ILE A 66 0.74 13.21 -9.83
C ILE A 66 0.71 13.64 -8.38
N THR A 67 -0.37 13.31 -7.69
CA THR A 67 -0.49 13.53 -6.25
C THR A 67 -0.59 12.19 -5.54
N VAL A 68 -0.03 12.14 -4.33
CA VAL A 68 -0.09 10.97 -3.46
C VAL A 68 -0.60 11.47 -2.12
N GLN A 69 -1.77 11.01 -1.71
CA GLN A 69 -2.43 11.56 -0.52
C GLN A 69 -3.46 10.59 0.02
N PRO A 70 -3.88 10.76 1.29
CA PRO A 70 -5.02 10.00 1.79
C PRO A 70 -6.26 10.24 0.93
N ALA A 71 -7.03 9.18 0.70
CA ALA A 71 -8.21 9.27 -0.16
C ALA A 71 -9.31 10.11 0.47
N ASN A 72 -9.42 10.06 1.80
CA ASN A 72 -10.44 10.82 2.52
C ASN A 72 -10.00 10.99 3.98
N ASN A 73 -10.74 11.82 4.73
CA ASN A 73 -10.40 12.10 6.12
C ASN A 73 -10.79 10.97 7.08
N LEU A 74 -11.78 10.19 6.73
CA LEU A 74 -12.27 9.14 7.60
C LEU A 74 -11.28 7.97 7.67
N ASP A 75 -10.84 7.51 6.51
CA ASP A 75 -9.90 6.38 6.44
C ASP A 75 -8.46 6.82 6.66
N GLY A 76 -8.16 8.11 6.46
CA GLY A 76 -6.82 8.62 6.62
C GLY A 76 -5.82 7.86 5.76
N TYR A 77 -4.69 7.52 6.33
CA TYR A 77 -3.63 6.81 5.60
C TYR A 77 -3.90 5.32 5.42
N ASN A 78 -5.05 4.81 5.86
CA ASN A 78 -5.41 3.44 5.55
C ASN A 78 -5.76 3.27 4.07
N ILE A 79 -6.15 4.36 3.41
CA ILE A 79 -6.38 4.36 1.96
C ILE A 79 -5.64 5.55 1.38
N ILE A 80 -4.61 5.27 0.60
CA ILE A 80 -3.80 6.31 -0.04
C ILE A 80 -4.06 6.24 -1.54
N GLU A 81 -4.30 7.38 -2.17
CA GLU A 81 -4.50 7.40 -3.61
C GLU A 81 -3.30 8.04 -4.30
N VAL A 82 -2.91 7.42 -5.41
CA VAL A 82 -1.90 7.92 -6.33
C VAL A 82 -2.64 8.28 -7.59
N LYS A 83 -2.71 9.56 -7.94
CA LYS A 83 -3.57 9.96 -9.04
C LYS A 83 -3.07 11.20 -9.76
N GLY A 84 -3.52 11.35 -10.99
CA GLY A 84 -3.22 12.49 -11.82
C GLY A 84 -2.87 12.07 -13.22
N THR A 85 -2.31 13.00 -13.97
CA THR A 85 -1.87 12.76 -15.34
C THR A 85 -0.41 13.15 -15.43
N PRO A 86 0.49 12.16 -15.51
CA PRO A 86 1.93 12.46 -15.47
C PRO A 86 2.36 13.16 -16.77
N LYS A 87 3.19 14.18 -16.63
CA LYS A 87 3.59 15.02 -17.74
C LYS A 87 4.88 14.58 -18.42
N TYR A 88 5.68 13.76 -17.78
CA TYR A 88 6.96 13.30 -18.34
C TYR A 88 7.37 11.96 -17.76
N LYS A 89 8.28 11.30 -18.42
CA LYS A 89 8.80 10.00 -18.02
C LYS A 89 9.72 10.12 -16.81
N GLY A 90 9.78 9.06 -16.05
CA GLY A 90 10.69 9.00 -14.92
C GLY A 90 10.38 7.84 -14.00
N THR A 91 11.23 7.69 -13.00
CA THR A 91 11.07 6.68 -11.97
C THR A 91 11.17 7.37 -10.62
N PHE A 92 10.16 7.18 -9.80
CA PHE A 92 10.02 7.86 -8.52
C PHE A 92 9.72 6.86 -7.43
N THR A 93 9.85 7.27 -6.18
CA THR A 93 9.56 6.39 -5.05
C THR A 93 8.45 6.96 -4.19
N ILE A 94 7.66 6.05 -3.61
CA ILE A 94 6.65 6.38 -2.62
C ILE A 94 6.95 5.46 -1.43
N HIS A 95 7.32 6.06 -0.32
CA HIS A 95 7.68 5.32 0.88
C HIS A 95 6.60 5.47 1.93
N ILE A 96 6.15 4.34 2.47
CA ILE A 96 5.12 4.30 3.49
C ILE A 96 5.70 3.61 4.72
N TRP A 97 5.67 4.33 5.85
CA TRP A 97 6.13 3.81 7.13
C TRP A 97 5.00 4.06 8.12
N ALA A 98 4.19 3.04 8.33
CA ALA A 98 2.95 3.17 9.07
C ALA A 98 2.97 2.35 10.35
N GLY A 99 2.75 3.01 11.48
CA GLY A 99 2.44 2.36 12.73
C GLY A 99 0.93 2.32 12.92
N PHE A 100 0.47 1.60 13.94
CA PHE A 100 -0.96 1.37 14.13
C PHE A 100 -1.37 1.66 15.57
N TYR A 101 -2.54 2.28 15.74
CA TYR A 101 -3.11 2.46 17.05
C TYR A 101 -3.37 1.07 17.66
N GLY A 102 -2.88 0.87 18.89
CA GLY A 102 -3.02 -0.42 19.56
C GLY A 102 -2.15 -1.52 18.98
N GLY A 103 -1.26 -1.19 18.03
CA GLY A 103 -0.42 -2.19 17.38
C GLY A 103 0.93 -2.43 18.04
N GLY A 104 1.25 -1.69 19.09
CA GLY A 104 2.54 -1.82 19.74
C GLY A 104 3.67 -1.42 18.81
N SER A 105 4.66 -2.30 18.63
CA SER A 105 5.78 -2.05 17.74
C SER A 105 5.55 -2.52 16.32
N ASN A 106 4.36 -3.03 16.01
CA ASN A 106 4.05 -3.46 14.65
C ASN A 106 3.99 -2.27 13.72
N GLU A 107 4.58 -2.42 12.54
CA GLU A 107 4.56 -1.35 11.54
C GLU A 107 4.69 -1.94 10.15
N ILE A 108 4.28 -1.16 9.17
CA ILE A 108 4.50 -1.44 7.75
C ILE A 108 5.56 -0.48 7.27
N ASN A 109 6.55 -1.01 6.57
CA ASN A 109 7.61 -0.22 5.94
C ASN A 109 7.70 -0.70 4.50
N LYS A 110 7.16 0.09 3.58
CA LYS A 110 7.02 -0.31 2.18
C LYS A 110 7.47 0.81 1.27
N THR A 111 8.31 0.49 0.31
CA THR A 111 8.72 1.43 -0.73
C THR A 111 8.17 0.96 -2.06
N TYR A 112 7.36 1.79 -2.68
CA TYR A 112 6.86 1.57 -4.03
C TYR A 112 7.73 2.29 -5.04
N THR A 113 7.90 1.68 -6.19
CA THR A 113 8.45 2.36 -7.35
C THR A 113 7.30 2.82 -8.21
N PHE A 114 7.26 4.12 -8.51
CA PHE A 114 6.27 4.70 -9.40
C PHE A 114 6.97 5.05 -10.71
N LYS A 115 6.65 4.30 -11.75
CA LYS A 115 7.33 4.44 -13.05
C LYS A 115 6.38 5.03 -14.08
N VAL A 116 6.86 6.04 -14.80
CA VAL A 116 6.13 6.66 -15.90
C VAL A 116 6.88 6.40 -17.19
N GLU A 117 6.21 5.78 -18.14
CA GLU A 117 6.77 5.47 -19.45
C GLU A 117 6.11 6.22 -20.58
#